data_009519c8ce4f1b68be299b023ad1770e
#
_entry.id   009519c8ce4f1b68be299b023ad1770e
#
_cell.length_a   1.000
_cell.length_b   1.000
_cell.length_c   1.000
_cell.angle_alpha   90.00
_cell.angle_beta   90.00
_cell.angle_gamma   90.00
#
_symmetry.space_group_name_H-M   'P 1'
#
loop_
_entity.id
_entity.type
_entity.pdbx_description
1 polymer ?
#
loop_
_entity_poly.entity_id
_entity_poly.type
_entity_poly.pdbx_seq_one_letter_code
_entity_poly.pdbx_strand_id
1 'polypeptide(L)'
;MEHAKYCKTILYYEAISHCRHKTILKNFLKTKINIEKYKSSSFENIFLDVQSLIDTRGSIGSLSKYDIASDIYRYYGNMIDKVYIVGGGPKRAIKLLGLKTRTNPIIKLKYVSINDIVQKLNLEQTTDGDLLESFICNWQKSQ
;
A
#
# COMPACT_ATOMS: atom_id res chain seq x y z
N MET A 1 -5.67 -2.01 15.25
CA MET A 1 -6.61 -2.95 15.91
C MET A 1 -7.89 -3.11 15.13
N GLU A 2 -8.61 -2.07 14.87
CA GLU A 2 -9.78 -2.15 13.99
C GLU A 2 -9.41 -2.58 12.59
N HIS A 3 -8.27 -2.11 12.08
CA HIS A 3 -7.77 -2.54 10.78
C HIS A 3 -7.65 -4.07 10.68
N ALA A 4 -7.21 -4.73 11.75
CA ALA A 4 -7.12 -6.18 11.78
C ALA A 4 -8.48 -6.88 11.68
N LYS A 5 -9.54 -6.29 12.23
CA LYS A 5 -10.91 -6.80 12.06
C LYS A 5 -11.39 -6.65 10.63
N TYR A 6 -10.99 -5.56 10.00
CA TYR A 6 -11.40 -5.24 8.65
C TYR A 6 -10.65 -6.03 7.60
N CYS A 7 -9.42 -6.43 7.87
CA CYS A 7 -8.56 -6.99 6.84
C CYS A 7 -9.15 -8.25 6.16
N LYS A 8 -9.83 -9.12 6.90
CA LYS A 8 -10.49 -10.29 6.29
C LYS A 8 -11.72 -9.94 5.48
N THR A 9 -12.44 -8.90 5.86
CA THR A 9 -13.68 -8.51 5.21
C THR A 9 -13.47 -7.34 4.28
N ILE A 10 -12.86 -6.29 4.78
CA ILE A 10 -12.69 -5.04 4.08
C ILE A 10 -11.52 -5.07 3.12
N LEU A 11 -10.50 -5.86 3.38
CA LEU A 11 -9.43 -6.07 2.41
C LEU A 11 -9.99 -6.36 1.02
N TYR A 12 -11.00 -7.25 0.95
CA TYR A 12 -11.61 -7.62 -0.32
C TYR A 12 -12.59 -6.59 -0.86
N TYR A 13 -13.13 -5.76 0.00
CA TYR A 13 -14.18 -4.79 -0.37
C TYR A 13 -13.64 -3.38 -0.57
N GLU A 14 -12.80 -2.89 0.34
CA GLU A 14 -12.27 -1.53 0.26
C GLU A 14 -11.01 -1.43 -0.59
N ALA A 15 -10.06 -2.34 -0.42
CA ALA A 15 -8.83 -2.30 -1.22
C ALA A 15 -9.11 -2.40 -2.72
N ILE A 16 -10.14 -3.11 -3.09
CA ILE A 16 -10.55 -3.27 -4.50
C ILE A 16 -11.74 -2.40 -4.90
N SER A 17 -12.28 -1.59 -3.99
CA SER A 17 -13.46 -0.76 -4.25
C SER A 17 -13.25 0.24 -5.39
N HIS A 18 -12.03 0.70 -5.57
CA HIS A 18 -11.64 1.62 -6.63
C HIS A 18 -11.16 0.94 -7.91
N CYS A 19 -11.09 -0.39 -7.90
CA CYS A 19 -10.61 -1.16 -9.03
C CYS A 19 -11.70 -1.26 -10.11
N ARG A 20 -11.31 -1.07 -11.37
CA ARG A 20 -12.22 -1.20 -12.51
C ARG A 20 -12.86 -2.60 -12.59
N HIS A 21 -12.13 -3.62 -12.18
CA HIS A 21 -12.57 -5.02 -12.22
C HIS A 21 -12.89 -5.58 -10.84
N LYS A 22 -13.44 -4.75 -9.96
CA LYS A 22 -13.62 -5.09 -8.54
C LYS A 22 -14.38 -6.39 -8.30
N THR A 23 -15.41 -6.70 -9.07
CA THR A 23 -16.20 -7.93 -8.88
C THR A 23 -15.40 -9.17 -9.21
N ILE A 24 -14.71 -9.17 -10.34
CA ILE A 24 -13.86 -10.28 -10.78
C ILE A 24 -12.70 -10.47 -9.80
N LEU A 25 -12.06 -9.38 -9.43
CA LEU A 25 -10.94 -9.38 -8.50
C LEU A 25 -11.36 -9.89 -7.13
N LYS A 26 -12.50 -9.41 -6.62
CA LYS A 26 -13.06 -9.85 -5.34
C LYS A 26 -13.30 -11.36 -5.31
N ASN A 27 -13.95 -11.90 -6.32
CA ASN A 27 -14.20 -13.33 -6.40
C ASN A 27 -12.91 -14.14 -6.51
N PHE A 28 -11.95 -13.66 -7.29
CA PHE A 28 -10.65 -14.28 -7.43
C PHE A 28 -9.90 -14.32 -6.10
N LEU A 29 -9.85 -13.20 -5.38
CA LEU A 29 -9.16 -13.12 -4.10
C LEU A 29 -9.77 -14.03 -3.04
N LYS A 30 -11.09 -14.12 -3.00
CA LYS A 30 -11.79 -15.03 -2.08
C LYS A 30 -11.40 -16.49 -2.28
N THR A 31 -11.13 -16.90 -3.50
CA THR A 31 -10.83 -18.28 -3.84
C THR A 31 -9.34 -18.59 -3.86
N LYS A 32 -8.47 -17.59 -4.04
CA LYS A 32 -7.03 -17.79 -4.28
C LYS A 32 -6.12 -17.33 -3.16
N ILE A 33 -6.56 -16.36 -2.35
CA ILE A 33 -5.70 -15.88 -1.26
C ILE A 33 -6.02 -16.59 0.04
N ASN A 34 -5.02 -17.30 0.56
CA ASN A 34 -5.00 -17.74 1.94
C ASN A 34 -4.01 -16.86 2.70
N ILE A 35 -4.54 -15.90 3.47
CA ILE A 35 -3.68 -14.92 4.14
C ILE A 35 -2.84 -15.51 5.27
N GLU A 36 -3.20 -16.68 5.79
CA GLU A 36 -2.43 -17.33 6.86
C GLU A 36 -0.97 -17.61 6.47
N LYS A 37 -0.71 -17.87 5.20
CA LYS A 37 0.65 -18.10 4.71
C LYS A 37 1.55 -16.87 4.81
N TYR A 38 0.98 -15.69 5.02
CA TYR A 38 1.74 -14.43 5.07
C TYR A 38 2.10 -13.99 6.49
N LYS A 39 1.74 -14.77 7.50
CA LYS A 39 1.89 -14.40 8.91
C LYS A 39 3.31 -13.94 9.27
N SER A 40 4.33 -14.54 8.69
CA SER A 40 5.73 -14.19 8.95
C SER A 40 6.46 -13.67 7.70
N SER A 41 5.71 -13.26 6.68
CA SER A 41 6.29 -12.78 5.43
C SER A 41 6.65 -11.30 5.50
N SER A 42 7.69 -10.91 4.76
CA SER A 42 8.01 -9.49 4.54
C SER A 42 6.95 -8.84 3.67
N PHE A 43 6.88 -7.51 3.70
CA PHE A 43 6.00 -6.76 2.81
C PHE A 43 6.31 -7.06 1.34
N GLU A 44 7.60 -7.12 0.98
CA GLU A 44 8.03 -7.39 -0.38
C GLU A 44 7.54 -8.76 -0.88
N ASN A 45 7.64 -9.78 -0.04
CA ASN A 45 7.16 -11.13 -0.41
C ASN A 45 5.65 -11.16 -0.60
N ILE A 46 4.91 -10.50 0.29
CA ILE A 46 3.45 -10.39 0.17
C ILE A 46 3.09 -9.66 -1.13
N PHE A 47 3.76 -8.55 -1.42
CA PHE A 47 3.50 -7.77 -2.62
C PHE A 47 3.75 -8.59 -3.90
N LEU A 48 4.87 -9.31 -3.96
CA LEU A 48 5.19 -10.14 -5.13
C LEU A 48 4.17 -11.25 -5.34
N ASP A 49 3.72 -11.89 -4.27
CA ASP A 49 2.69 -12.92 -4.36
C ASP A 49 1.36 -12.35 -4.83
N VAL A 50 0.93 -11.23 -4.25
CA VAL A 50 -0.30 -10.54 -4.66
C VAL A 50 -0.22 -10.13 -6.13
N GLN A 51 0.91 -9.56 -6.54
CA GLN A 51 1.14 -9.17 -7.93
C GLN A 51 1.01 -10.38 -8.87
N SER A 52 1.66 -11.48 -8.54
CA SER A 52 1.61 -12.71 -9.34
C SER A 52 0.19 -13.24 -9.48
N LEU A 53 -0.58 -13.25 -8.40
CA LEU A 53 -1.97 -13.70 -8.41
C LEU A 53 -2.88 -12.80 -9.24
N ILE A 54 -2.66 -11.50 -9.18
CA ILE A 54 -3.53 -10.51 -9.85
C ILE A 54 -3.17 -10.35 -11.33
N ASP A 55 -1.90 -10.42 -11.69
CA ASP A 55 -1.46 -10.21 -13.07
C ASP A 55 -2.03 -11.23 -14.05
N THR A 56 -2.49 -12.39 -13.55
CA THR A 56 -3.18 -13.39 -14.39
C THR A 56 -4.57 -12.93 -14.84
N ARG A 57 -5.08 -11.82 -14.29
CA ARG A 57 -6.46 -11.32 -14.50
C ARG A 57 -6.54 -10.04 -15.32
N GLY A 58 -5.43 -9.59 -15.90
CA GLY A 58 -5.41 -8.41 -16.76
C GLY A 58 -4.89 -7.15 -16.05
N SER A 59 -5.17 -6.00 -16.63
CA SER A 59 -4.55 -4.72 -16.25
C SER A 59 -5.09 -4.16 -14.94
N ILE A 60 -4.64 -4.69 -13.81
CA ILE A 60 -4.91 -4.13 -12.49
C ILE A 60 -3.70 -3.30 -12.07
N GLY A 61 -3.96 -2.05 -11.69
CA GLY A 61 -2.90 -1.10 -11.39
C GLY A 61 -2.12 -1.40 -10.12
N SER A 62 -0.94 -0.80 -10.02
CA SER A 62 -0.04 -0.97 -8.89
C SER A 62 -0.66 -0.53 -7.56
N LEU A 63 -1.56 0.46 -7.56
CA LEU A 63 -2.19 0.94 -6.33
C LEU A 63 -3.03 -0.15 -5.67
N SER A 64 -3.85 -0.88 -6.43
CA SER A 64 -4.65 -1.97 -5.87
C SER A 64 -3.78 -3.09 -5.33
N LYS A 65 -2.70 -3.43 -6.02
CA LYS A 65 -1.73 -4.44 -5.56
C LYS A 65 -1.08 -4.00 -4.24
N TYR A 66 -0.68 -2.73 -4.17
CA TYR A 66 -0.10 -2.15 -2.96
C TYR A 66 -1.09 -2.19 -1.81
N ASP A 67 -2.32 -1.74 -2.02
CA ASP A 67 -3.34 -1.69 -0.97
C ASP A 67 -3.62 -3.08 -0.40
N ILE A 68 -3.75 -4.08 -1.25
CA ILE A 68 -3.99 -5.47 -0.82
C ILE A 68 -2.80 -5.99 0.00
N ALA A 69 -1.58 -5.81 -0.51
CA ALA A 69 -0.37 -6.26 0.19
C ALA A 69 -0.18 -5.54 1.52
N SER A 70 -0.42 -4.23 1.55
CA SER A 70 -0.35 -3.40 2.75
C SER A 70 -1.34 -3.87 3.81
N ASP A 71 -2.58 -4.12 3.43
CA ASP A 71 -3.62 -4.57 4.34
C ASP A 71 -3.28 -5.94 4.94
N ILE A 72 -2.77 -6.88 4.14
CA ILE A 72 -2.35 -8.19 4.63
C ILE A 72 -1.20 -8.02 5.64
N TYR A 73 -0.20 -7.24 5.30
CA TYR A 73 0.97 -7.01 6.16
C TYR A 73 0.56 -6.40 7.50
N ARG A 74 -0.30 -5.40 7.46
CA ARG A 74 -0.79 -4.70 8.66
C ARG A 74 -1.76 -5.57 9.48
N TYR A 75 -2.47 -6.48 8.85
CA TYR A 75 -3.34 -7.41 9.55
C TYR A 75 -2.58 -8.20 10.62
N TYR A 76 -1.33 -8.56 10.35
CA TYR A 76 -0.47 -9.29 11.29
C TYR A 76 0.31 -8.38 12.24
N GLY A 77 -0.07 -7.11 12.37
CA GLY A 77 0.53 -6.17 13.32
C GLY A 77 1.82 -5.53 12.85
N ASN A 78 2.18 -5.69 11.59
CA ASN A 78 3.40 -5.10 11.03
C ASN A 78 3.13 -3.69 10.49
N MET A 79 4.16 -2.87 10.50
CA MET A 79 4.11 -1.52 9.92
C MET A 79 5.06 -1.43 8.74
N ILE A 80 4.65 -0.72 7.71
CA ILE A 80 5.50 -0.44 6.56
C ILE A 80 6.48 0.67 6.97
N ASP A 81 7.77 0.40 6.85
CA ASP A 81 8.84 1.24 7.39
C ASP A 81 9.29 2.37 6.45
N LYS A 82 8.62 2.55 5.34
CA LYS A 82 8.91 3.61 4.38
C LYS A 82 7.61 4.05 3.70
N VAL A 83 7.65 5.19 3.02
CA VAL A 83 6.48 5.73 2.35
C VAL A 83 6.56 5.38 0.87
N TYR A 84 5.78 4.40 0.44
CA TYR A 84 5.71 4.02 -0.97
C TYR A 84 4.86 5.02 -1.74
N ILE A 85 5.38 5.44 -2.89
CA ILE A 85 4.75 6.45 -3.72
C ILE A 85 4.04 5.74 -4.88
N VAL A 86 2.81 5.36 -4.61
CA VAL A 86 1.96 4.65 -5.57
C VAL A 86 0.69 5.48 -5.78
N GLY A 87 0.34 5.72 -7.04
CA GLY A 87 -0.81 6.55 -7.36
C GLY A 87 -0.49 8.04 -7.49
N GLY A 88 -1.45 8.80 -8.01
CA GLY A 88 -1.27 10.20 -8.39
C GLY A 88 -1.14 11.17 -7.22
N GLY A 89 -1.91 10.96 -6.14
CA GLY A 89 -1.88 11.84 -4.97
C GLY A 89 -0.52 11.89 -4.29
N PRO A 90 0.04 10.75 -3.88
CA PRO A 90 1.38 10.72 -3.32
C PRO A 90 2.47 11.23 -4.28
N LYS A 91 2.37 10.93 -5.56
CA LYS A 91 3.32 11.46 -6.55
C LYS A 91 3.32 12.98 -6.59
N ARG A 92 2.14 13.58 -6.59
CA ARG A 92 2.01 15.03 -6.56
C ARG A 92 2.57 15.62 -5.26
N ALA A 93 2.29 14.98 -4.13
CA ALA A 93 2.79 15.42 -2.83
C ALA A 93 4.32 15.44 -2.80
N ILE A 94 4.97 14.38 -3.26
CA ILE A 94 6.44 14.29 -3.28
C ILE A 94 7.04 15.35 -4.20
N LYS A 95 6.41 15.60 -5.33
CA LYS A 95 6.84 16.67 -6.23
C LYS A 95 6.74 18.05 -5.57
N LEU A 96 5.63 18.33 -4.88
CA LEU A 96 5.45 19.60 -4.16
C LEU A 96 6.45 19.77 -3.02
N LEU A 97 6.82 18.67 -2.35
CA LEU A 97 7.80 18.69 -1.28
C LEU A 97 9.26 18.76 -1.79
N GLY A 98 9.47 18.56 -3.08
CA GLY A 98 10.81 18.57 -3.64
C GLY A 98 11.69 17.40 -3.21
N LEU A 99 11.08 16.28 -2.82
CA LEU A 99 11.81 15.10 -2.37
C LEU A 99 12.14 14.18 -3.54
N LYS A 100 13.30 13.53 -3.45
CA LYS A 100 13.72 12.52 -4.42
C LYS A 100 13.29 11.14 -3.96
N THR A 101 12.76 10.35 -4.89
CA THR A 101 12.38 8.97 -4.62
C THR A 101 13.55 8.02 -4.84
N ARG A 102 13.51 6.91 -4.12
CA ARG A 102 14.34 5.72 -4.37
C ARG A 102 13.42 4.62 -4.89
N THR A 103 14.02 3.57 -5.44
CA THR A 103 13.27 2.41 -5.94
C THR A 103 13.62 1.18 -5.11
N ASN A 104 12.60 0.50 -4.60
CA ASN A 104 12.79 -0.78 -3.94
C ASN A 104 13.25 -1.80 -4.99
N PRO A 105 14.43 -2.42 -4.84
CA PRO A 105 14.97 -3.30 -5.88
C PRO A 105 14.19 -4.61 -6.06
N ILE A 106 13.40 -5.01 -5.06
CA ILE A 106 12.67 -6.27 -5.08
C ILE A 106 11.33 -6.10 -5.77
N ILE A 107 10.54 -5.10 -5.35
CA ILE A 107 9.17 -4.90 -5.83
C ILE A 107 9.06 -3.79 -6.87
N LYS A 108 10.14 -3.06 -7.11
CA LYS A 108 10.23 -1.97 -8.11
C LYS A 108 9.30 -0.79 -7.84
N LEU A 109 8.78 -0.64 -6.63
CA LEU A 109 8.02 0.53 -6.25
C LEU A 109 8.95 1.64 -5.77
N LYS A 110 8.57 2.87 -6.07
CA LYS A 110 9.28 4.06 -5.58
C LYS A 110 8.86 4.37 -4.15
N TYR A 111 9.79 4.87 -3.36
CA TYR A 111 9.53 5.25 -1.98
C TYR A 111 10.39 6.43 -1.54
N VAL A 112 10.00 7.05 -0.45
CA VAL A 112 10.82 7.99 0.32
C VAL A 112 10.87 7.52 1.77
N SER A 113 11.86 7.99 2.52
CA SER A 113 11.94 7.66 3.94
C SER A 113 10.86 8.40 4.73
N ILE A 114 10.39 7.78 5.80
CA ILE A 114 9.47 8.42 6.75
C ILE A 114 10.09 9.73 7.26
N ASN A 115 11.37 9.68 7.61
CA ASN A 115 12.06 10.82 8.19
C ASN A 115 12.13 12.03 7.25
N ASP A 116 12.30 11.82 5.96
CA ASP A 116 12.34 12.90 4.98
C ASP A 116 11.02 13.69 4.98
N ILE A 117 9.90 13.00 5.02
CA ILE A 117 8.58 13.66 5.06
C ILE A 117 8.34 14.33 6.41
N VAL A 118 8.65 13.63 7.50
CA VAL A 118 8.46 14.15 8.85
C VAL A 118 9.24 15.46 9.04
N GLN A 119 10.48 15.49 8.60
CA GLN A 119 11.29 16.71 8.69
C GLN A 119 10.78 17.81 7.77
N LYS A 120 10.44 17.47 6.53
CA LYS A 120 9.99 18.46 5.54
C LYS A 120 8.70 19.16 5.97
N LEU A 121 7.78 18.44 6.58
CA LEU A 121 6.49 18.97 7.02
C LEU A 121 6.44 19.29 8.52
N ASN A 122 7.56 19.11 9.23
CA ASN A 122 7.65 19.34 10.67
C ASN A 122 6.55 18.60 11.46
N LEU A 123 6.44 17.30 11.21
CA LEU A 123 5.44 16.44 11.83
C LEU A 123 6.01 15.74 13.07
N GLU A 124 5.12 15.17 13.87
CA GLU A 124 5.51 14.25 14.94
C GLU A 124 6.12 12.98 14.34
N GLN A 125 7.06 12.36 15.05
CA GLN A 125 7.66 11.12 14.60
C GLN A 125 6.63 10.00 14.53
N THR A 126 6.74 9.18 13.49
CA THR A 126 5.92 8.00 13.28
C THR A 126 6.78 6.87 12.73
N THR A 127 6.35 5.64 12.97
CA THR A 127 6.96 4.45 12.37
C THR A 127 6.05 3.81 11.31
N ASP A 128 4.91 4.44 11.02
CA ASP A 128 3.89 3.92 10.12
C ASP A 128 3.93 4.66 8.77
N GLY A 129 4.65 4.07 7.81
CA GLY A 129 4.78 4.66 6.47
C GLY A 129 3.48 4.73 5.70
N ASP A 130 2.57 3.77 5.93
CA ASP A 130 1.29 3.76 5.25
C ASP A 130 0.35 4.87 5.77
N LEU A 131 0.38 5.13 7.08
CA LEU A 131 -0.34 6.26 7.65
C LEU A 131 0.16 7.59 7.05
N LEU A 132 1.47 7.72 6.93
CA LEU A 132 2.08 8.93 6.40
C LEU A 132 1.79 9.10 4.89
N GLU A 133 1.75 8.00 4.15
CA GLU A 133 1.33 8.01 2.74
C GLU A 133 -0.09 8.57 2.60
N SER A 134 -1.02 8.10 3.42
CA SER A 134 -2.39 8.61 3.44
C SER A 134 -2.44 10.09 3.81
N PHE A 135 -1.62 10.50 4.78
CA PHE A 135 -1.54 11.90 5.19
C PHE A 135 -1.09 12.79 4.04
N ILE A 136 -0.01 12.47 3.35
CA ILE A 136 0.50 13.30 2.25
C ILE A 136 -0.44 13.29 1.04
N CYS A 137 -1.14 12.18 0.82
CA CYS A 137 -2.15 12.10 -0.23
C CYS A 137 -3.27 13.12 0.01
N ASN A 138 -3.70 13.27 1.27
CA ASN A 138 -4.70 14.28 1.63
C ASN A 138 -4.12 15.70 1.66
N TRP A 139 -2.91 15.85 2.20
CA TRP A 139 -2.23 17.14 2.31
C TRP A 139 -2.11 17.83 0.93
N GLN A 140 -1.72 17.10 -0.10
CA GLN A 140 -1.55 17.69 -1.43
C GLN A 140 -2.83 18.25 -2.02
N LYS A 141 -3.99 17.78 -1.58
CA LYS A 141 -5.29 18.28 -2.08
C LYS A 141 -5.56 19.74 -1.68
N SER A 142 -4.93 20.20 -0.61
CA SER A 142 -5.09 21.57 -0.12
C SER A 142 -3.97 22.51 -0.58
N GLN A 143 -3.08 22.06 -1.42
CA GLN A 143 -1.95 22.87 -1.93
C GLN A 143 -2.23 23.54 -3.27
#